data_7b193f69a5369ddd4e6e90f98763d219
#
_entry.id   7b193f69a5369ddd4e6e90f98763d219
#
_cell.length_a   1.000
_cell.length_b   1.000
_cell.length_c   1.000
_cell.angle_alpha   90.00
_cell.angle_beta   90.00
_cell.angle_gamma   90.00
#
_symmetry.space_group_name_H-M   'P 1'
#
loop_
_entity.id
_entity.type
_entity.pdbx_description
1 polymer ?
#
loop_
_entity_poly.entity_id
_entity_poly.type
_entity_poly.pdbx_seq_one_letter_code
_entity_poly.pdbx_strand_id
1 'polypeptide(L)'
;MIGMGTGIAPFRGLIRLIYEKPGGWKGKVRLYYGARTGLDLLYMNDENNDLANYYDRETFKAFQAVSLRPHFNEPANLDKIIEQNASEMRELLQRPDTRVYLAGVTVMQAMVDKAMASIAGSEESWKKTKAKLVDSGRWSEVLY
;
A
#
# COMPACT_ATOMS: atom_id res chain seq x y z
N MET A 1 -2.65 2.00 2.33
CA MET A 1 -3.07 0.75 1.68
C MET A 1 -1.88 0.16 0.96
N ILE A 2 -1.57 -1.10 1.20
CA ILE A 2 -0.44 -1.79 0.56
C ILE A 2 -0.99 -3.11 0.01
N GLY A 3 -0.92 -3.31 -1.30
CA GLY A 3 -1.55 -4.44 -1.97
C GLY A 3 -0.66 -5.15 -2.98
N MET A 4 -0.93 -6.43 -3.20
CA MET A 4 -0.28 -7.20 -4.25
C MET A 4 -1.28 -8.14 -4.93
N GLY A 5 -1.23 -8.22 -6.25
CA GLY A 5 -2.13 -9.07 -7.03
C GLY A 5 -3.61 -8.74 -6.78
N THR A 6 -4.43 -9.74 -6.54
CA THR A 6 -5.87 -9.57 -6.26
C THR A 6 -6.19 -8.87 -4.94
N GLY A 7 -5.20 -8.64 -4.08
CA GLY A 7 -5.33 -7.82 -2.86
C GLY A 7 -5.72 -6.37 -3.10
N ILE A 8 -5.73 -5.90 -4.35
CA ILE A 8 -6.25 -4.58 -4.72
C ILE A 8 -7.77 -4.47 -4.57
N ALA A 9 -8.51 -5.58 -4.70
CA ALA A 9 -9.98 -5.57 -4.75
C ALA A 9 -10.64 -4.92 -3.51
N PRO A 10 -10.28 -5.24 -2.26
CA PRO A 10 -10.82 -4.56 -1.10
C PRO A 10 -10.47 -3.08 -1.06
N PHE A 11 -9.29 -2.69 -1.57
CA PHE A 11 -8.89 -1.28 -1.60
C PHE A 11 -9.67 -0.47 -2.62
N ARG A 12 -9.97 -1.05 -3.79
CA ARG A 12 -10.87 -0.41 -4.76
C ARG A 12 -12.22 -0.07 -4.12
N GLY A 13 -12.82 -1.03 -3.41
CA GLY A 13 -14.09 -0.81 -2.70
C GLY A 13 -13.97 0.26 -1.61
N LEU A 14 -12.88 0.25 -0.83
CA LEU A 14 -12.66 1.24 0.23
C LEU A 14 -12.41 2.64 -0.35
N ILE A 15 -11.60 2.78 -1.38
CA ILE A 15 -11.35 4.06 -2.07
C ILE A 15 -12.67 4.63 -2.59
N ARG A 16 -13.45 3.82 -3.28
CA ARG A 16 -14.77 4.21 -3.75
C ARG A 16 -15.65 4.70 -2.59
N LEU A 17 -15.75 3.92 -1.54
CA LEU A 17 -16.57 4.25 -0.36
C LEU A 17 -16.21 5.61 0.26
N ILE A 18 -14.92 5.91 0.44
CA ILE A 18 -14.47 7.14 1.08
C ILE A 18 -14.61 8.37 0.18
N TYR A 19 -14.42 8.23 -1.15
CA TYR A 19 -14.50 9.35 -2.08
C TYR A 19 -15.92 9.65 -2.57
N GLU A 20 -16.83 8.67 -2.56
CA GLU A 20 -18.24 8.86 -2.90
C GLU A 20 -19.09 9.40 -1.73
N LYS A 21 -18.53 9.49 -0.53
CA LYS A 21 -19.24 10.09 0.62
C LYS A 21 -19.54 11.57 0.39
N PRO A 22 -20.73 12.05 0.78
CA PRO A 22 -21.02 13.48 0.76
C PRO A 22 -19.97 14.29 1.53
N GLY A 23 -19.41 15.34 0.92
CA GLY A 23 -18.33 16.14 1.48
C GLY A 23 -16.91 15.64 1.16
N GLY A 24 -16.78 14.50 0.48
CA GLY A 24 -15.51 13.94 0.06
C GLY A 24 -14.59 13.48 1.20
N TRP A 25 -13.36 13.14 0.86
CA TRP A 25 -12.34 12.73 1.81
C TRP A 25 -11.24 13.79 1.93
N LYS A 26 -10.94 14.23 3.14
CA LYS A 26 -9.94 15.28 3.40
C LYS A 26 -8.58 14.74 3.87
N GLY A 27 -8.52 13.47 4.26
CA GLY A 27 -7.29 12.82 4.72
C GLY A 27 -6.43 12.33 3.57
N LYS A 28 -5.13 12.16 3.81
CA LYS A 28 -4.23 11.55 2.82
C LYS A 28 -4.57 10.06 2.64
N VAL A 29 -4.65 9.62 1.39
CA VAL A 29 -4.72 8.20 1.00
C VAL A 29 -3.50 7.87 0.16
N ARG A 30 -2.81 6.81 0.53
CA ARG A 30 -1.63 6.29 -0.18
C ARG A 30 -1.83 4.82 -0.49
N LEU A 31 -1.78 4.49 -1.77
CA LEU A 31 -1.86 3.13 -2.28
C LEU A 31 -0.51 2.72 -2.86
N TYR A 32 0.11 1.71 -2.25
CA TYR A 32 1.28 1.02 -2.80
C TYR A 32 0.79 -0.31 -3.36
N TYR A 33 0.89 -0.48 -4.67
CA TYR A 33 0.35 -1.66 -5.34
C TYR A 33 1.41 -2.36 -6.17
N GLY A 34 1.64 -3.63 -5.84
CA GLY A 34 2.57 -4.50 -6.51
C GLY A 34 1.90 -5.52 -7.42
N ALA A 35 2.42 -5.66 -8.64
CA ALA A 35 2.01 -6.68 -9.58
C ALA A 35 3.21 -7.24 -10.37
N ARG A 36 3.06 -8.40 -10.96
CA ARG A 36 4.13 -9.04 -11.74
C ARG A 36 4.46 -8.25 -13.00
N THR A 37 3.45 -7.83 -13.72
CA THR A 37 3.57 -7.01 -14.93
C THR A 37 2.65 -5.80 -14.86
N GLY A 38 2.82 -4.85 -15.78
CA GLY A 38 1.92 -3.69 -15.89
C GLY A 38 0.47 -4.09 -16.18
N LEU A 39 0.24 -5.15 -16.95
CA LEU A 39 -1.11 -5.67 -17.24
C LEU A 39 -1.78 -6.28 -15.99
N ASP A 40 -0.98 -6.84 -15.08
CA ASP A 40 -1.48 -7.41 -13.82
C ASP A 40 -1.82 -6.33 -12.77
N LEU A 41 -1.55 -5.06 -13.04
CA LEU A 41 -1.98 -3.92 -12.20
C LEU A 41 -3.48 -3.68 -12.37
N LEU A 42 -4.30 -4.56 -11.82
CA LEU A 42 -5.76 -4.52 -11.91
C LEU A 42 -6.30 -3.15 -11.48
N TYR A 43 -7.22 -2.58 -12.25
CA TYR A 43 -7.82 -1.24 -12.07
C TYR A 43 -6.85 -0.06 -12.21
N MET A 44 -5.61 -0.30 -12.60
CA MET A 44 -4.55 0.70 -12.78
C MET A 44 -3.70 0.43 -14.03
N ASN A 45 -4.19 -0.35 -14.98
CA ASN A 45 -3.54 -0.64 -16.26
C ASN A 45 -4.25 0.05 -17.44
N ASP A 46 -3.70 -0.10 -18.64
CA ASP A 46 -4.22 0.55 -19.85
C ASP A 46 -5.60 0.00 -20.27
N GLU A 47 -5.94 -1.23 -19.89
CA GLU A 47 -7.24 -1.84 -20.20
C GLU A 47 -8.34 -1.38 -19.23
N ASN A 48 -7.97 -1.17 -17.96
CA ASN A 48 -8.89 -0.73 -16.92
C ASN A 48 -8.16 0.17 -15.92
N ASN A 49 -8.38 1.48 -16.03
CA ASN A 49 -7.83 2.48 -15.11
C ASN A 49 -8.93 3.10 -14.22
N ASP A 50 -9.73 2.25 -13.62
CA ASP A 50 -10.88 2.62 -12.80
C ASP A 50 -10.49 3.50 -11.59
N LEU A 51 -9.34 3.21 -10.97
CA LEU A 51 -8.87 3.99 -9.83
C LEU A 51 -8.52 5.44 -10.19
N ALA A 52 -8.21 5.73 -11.46
CA ALA A 52 -7.97 7.10 -11.90
C ALA A 52 -9.18 8.03 -11.71
N ASN A 53 -10.40 7.47 -11.72
CA ASN A 53 -11.62 8.24 -11.51
C ASN A 53 -11.75 8.83 -10.10
N TYR A 54 -10.98 8.28 -9.14
CA TYR A 54 -11.00 8.72 -7.74
C TYR A 54 -9.77 9.54 -7.35
N TYR A 55 -8.90 9.88 -8.32
CA TYR A 55 -7.70 10.65 -8.05
C TYR A 55 -8.07 12.11 -7.75
N ASP A 56 -7.97 12.46 -6.49
CA ASP A 56 -7.78 13.81 -6.03
C ASP A 56 -6.27 13.99 -5.81
N ARG A 57 -5.63 14.89 -6.54
CA ARG A 57 -4.18 15.06 -6.51
C ARG A 57 -3.66 15.50 -5.14
N GLU A 58 -4.49 16.09 -4.32
CA GLU A 58 -4.12 16.54 -2.97
C GLU A 58 -4.25 15.42 -1.94
N THR A 59 -5.27 14.59 -2.04
CA THR A 59 -5.58 13.58 -1.03
C THR A 59 -5.13 12.18 -1.42
N PHE A 60 -5.18 11.80 -2.70
CA PHE A 60 -4.88 10.45 -3.17
C PHE A 60 -3.58 10.39 -3.98
N LYS A 61 -2.72 9.42 -3.66
CA LYS A 61 -1.59 9.01 -4.49
C LYS A 61 -1.50 7.50 -4.56
N ALA A 62 -1.26 6.98 -5.76
CA ALA A 62 -0.99 5.58 -5.99
C ALA A 62 0.44 5.39 -6.53
N PHE A 63 1.12 4.38 -6.02
CA PHE A 63 2.47 4.01 -6.39
C PHE A 63 2.47 2.58 -6.90
N GLN A 64 2.92 2.37 -8.12
CA GLN A 64 2.93 1.09 -8.78
C GLN A 64 4.31 0.44 -8.67
N ALA A 65 4.34 -0.82 -8.27
CA ALA A 65 5.54 -1.65 -8.25
C ALA A 65 5.36 -2.84 -9.18
N VAL A 66 6.21 -2.95 -10.19
CA VAL A 66 6.23 -4.09 -11.08
C VAL A 66 7.55 -4.84 -10.98
N SER A 67 7.58 -6.11 -11.36
CA SER A 67 8.82 -6.86 -11.47
C SER A 67 9.68 -6.28 -12.60
N LEU A 68 10.98 -6.14 -12.35
CA LEU A 68 11.94 -5.74 -13.38
C LEU A 68 12.21 -6.89 -14.38
N ARG A 69 12.03 -8.13 -13.94
CA ARG A 69 12.28 -9.34 -14.73
C ARG A 69 11.14 -10.35 -14.51
N PRO A 70 9.93 -10.06 -15.02
CA PRO A 70 8.76 -10.91 -14.76
C PRO A 70 8.92 -12.34 -15.30
N HIS A 71 9.73 -12.53 -16.37
CA HIS A 71 10.01 -13.84 -16.95
C HIS A 71 10.93 -14.72 -16.07
N PHE A 72 11.65 -14.12 -15.14
CA PHE A 72 12.53 -14.84 -14.19
C PHE A 72 11.88 -15.04 -12.81
N ASN A 73 10.58 -14.86 -12.69
CA ASN A 73 9.84 -14.96 -11.43
C ASN A 73 10.36 -14.02 -10.33
N GLU A 74 11.03 -12.94 -10.70
CA GLU A 74 11.35 -11.88 -9.75
C GLU A 74 10.06 -11.26 -9.19
N PRO A 75 9.96 -11.06 -7.87
CA PRO A 75 8.80 -10.41 -7.28
C PRO A 75 8.72 -8.94 -7.69
N ALA A 76 7.53 -8.35 -7.58
CA ALA A 76 7.38 -6.91 -7.72
C ALA A 76 8.23 -6.17 -6.68
N ASN A 77 8.82 -5.03 -7.07
CA ASN A 77 9.70 -4.23 -6.20
C ASN A 77 8.91 -3.38 -5.18
N LEU A 78 7.98 -4.00 -4.47
CA LEU A 78 7.11 -3.32 -3.52
C LEU A 78 7.90 -2.69 -2.35
N ASP A 79 8.91 -3.38 -1.85
CA ASP A 79 9.82 -2.87 -0.82
C ASP A 79 10.50 -1.57 -1.28
N LYS A 80 11.04 -1.56 -2.49
CA LYS A 80 11.74 -0.39 -3.03
C LYS A 80 10.82 0.82 -3.21
N ILE A 81 9.61 0.63 -3.71
CA ILE A 81 8.68 1.75 -3.90
C ILE A 81 8.21 2.33 -2.55
N ILE A 82 8.09 1.51 -1.51
CA ILE A 82 7.81 1.96 -0.15
C ILE A 82 9.01 2.75 0.39
N GLU A 83 10.24 2.26 0.24
CA GLU A 83 11.47 2.93 0.68
C GLU A 83 11.70 4.27 -0.03
N GLN A 84 11.38 4.38 -1.32
CA GLN A 84 11.45 5.65 -2.07
C GLN A 84 10.54 6.73 -1.48
N ASN A 85 9.49 6.34 -0.76
CA ASN A 85 8.55 7.24 -0.08
C ASN A 85 8.74 7.25 1.45
N ALA A 86 9.94 6.90 1.93
CA ALA A 86 10.24 6.72 3.34
C ALA A 86 9.90 7.92 4.22
N SER A 87 10.15 9.15 3.75
CA SER A 87 9.87 10.37 4.50
C SER A 87 8.39 10.53 4.79
N GLU A 88 7.54 10.44 3.76
CA GLU A 88 6.08 10.53 3.92
C GLU A 88 5.53 9.34 4.73
N MET A 89 6.05 8.14 4.51
CA MET A 89 5.65 6.96 5.26
C MET A 89 5.94 7.11 6.76
N ARG A 90 7.11 7.62 7.11
CA ARG A 90 7.48 7.90 8.51
C ARG A 90 6.55 8.92 9.15
N GLU A 91 6.26 10.01 8.45
CA GLU A 91 5.32 11.04 8.91
C GLU A 91 3.93 10.42 9.16
N LEU A 92 3.41 9.66 8.20
CA LEU A 92 2.09 9.03 8.32
C LEU A 92 2.01 8.04 9.48
N LEU A 93 3.02 7.20 9.69
CA LEU A 93 3.03 6.21 10.78
C LEU A 93 3.05 6.85 12.17
N GLN A 94 3.60 8.06 12.30
CA GLN A 94 3.62 8.80 13.57
C GLN A 94 2.24 9.43 13.90
N ARG A 95 1.39 9.65 12.91
CA ARG A 95 0.06 10.24 13.13
C ARG A 95 -0.87 9.26 13.85
N PRO A 96 -1.65 9.71 14.84
CA PRO A 96 -2.56 8.83 15.58
C PRO A 96 -3.78 8.39 14.75
N ASP A 97 -4.12 9.12 13.71
CA ASP A 97 -5.27 8.89 12.83
C ASP A 97 -4.94 8.03 11.59
N THR A 98 -3.67 7.71 11.35
CA THR A 98 -3.26 6.86 10.23
C THR A 98 -3.64 5.40 10.47
N ARG A 99 -4.25 4.78 9.47
CA ARG A 99 -4.56 3.35 9.41
C ARG A 99 -3.82 2.71 8.25
N VAL A 100 -3.26 1.54 8.48
CA VAL A 100 -2.56 0.74 7.48
C VAL A 100 -3.38 -0.51 7.17
N TYR A 101 -3.56 -0.77 5.89
CA TYR A 101 -4.22 -1.97 5.39
C TYR A 101 -3.27 -2.70 4.45
N LEU A 102 -3.07 -3.99 4.70
CA LEU A 102 -2.24 -4.88 3.91
C LEU A 102 -3.11 -5.99 3.33
N ALA A 103 -3.09 -6.18 2.00
CA ALA A 103 -3.88 -7.23 1.39
C ALA A 103 -3.18 -7.85 0.16
N GLY A 104 -3.17 -9.18 0.08
CA GLY A 104 -2.61 -9.92 -1.04
C GLY A 104 -1.90 -11.20 -0.65
N VAL A 105 -0.92 -11.59 -1.47
CA VAL A 105 -0.16 -12.83 -1.27
C VAL A 105 0.74 -12.76 -0.05
N THR A 106 0.84 -13.86 0.70
CA THR A 106 1.59 -13.93 1.97
C THR A 106 3.05 -13.47 1.84
N VAL A 107 3.70 -13.74 0.70
CA VAL A 107 5.11 -13.34 0.48
C VAL A 107 5.34 -11.82 0.60
N MET A 108 4.32 -11.00 0.34
CA MET A 108 4.44 -9.55 0.44
C MET A 108 4.68 -9.06 1.88
N GLN A 109 4.27 -9.82 2.89
CA GLN A 109 4.45 -9.44 4.29
C GLN A 109 5.93 -9.22 4.62
N ALA A 110 6.79 -10.16 4.22
CA ALA A 110 8.23 -10.04 4.44
C ALA A 110 8.84 -8.84 3.70
N MET A 111 8.35 -8.53 2.49
CA MET A 111 8.80 -7.36 1.73
C MET A 111 8.42 -6.06 2.43
N VAL A 112 7.18 -5.97 2.91
CA VAL A 112 6.69 -4.79 3.64
C VAL A 112 7.43 -4.64 4.96
N ASP A 113 7.57 -5.70 5.75
CA ASP A 113 8.28 -5.65 7.03
C ASP A 113 9.75 -5.22 6.85
N LYS A 114 10.42 -5.69 5.79
CA LYS A 114 11.79 -5.27 5.43
C LYS A 114 11.85 -3.77 5.11
N ALA A 115 10.97 -3.27 4.25
CA ALA A 115 10.93 -1.85 3.90
C ALA A 115 10.62 -0.97 5.11
N MET A 116 9.66 -1.39 5.94
CA MET A 116 9.29 -0.65 7.16
C MET A 116 10.39 -0.67 8.22
N ALA A 117 11.16 -1.76 8.33
CA ALA A 117 12.33 -1.83 9.19
C ALA A 117 13.42 -0.84 8.75
N SER A 118 13.66 -0.75 7.45
CA SER A 118 14.55 0.26 6.86
C SER A 118 14.10 1.69 7.22
N ILE A 119 12.81 1.98 7.07
CA ILE A 119 12.22 3.29 7.42
C ILE A 119 12.30 3.58 8.92
N ALA A 120 12.09 2.58 9.77
CA ALA A 120 12.14 2.70 11.23
C ALA A 120 13.57 2.73 11.80
N GLY A 121 14.58 2.43 10.97
CA GLY A 121 15.98 2.40 11.32
C GLY A 121 16.49 1.05 11.87
N SER A 122 15.60 0.13 12.24
CA SER A 122 15.93 -1.25 12.61
C SER A 122 14.70 -2.14 12.64
N GLU A 123 14.91 -3.46 12.56
CA GLU A 123 13.83 -4.45 12.71
C GLU A 123 13.15 -4.38 14.09
N GLU A 124 13.94 -4.13 15.14
CA GLU A 124 13.40 -4.01 16.50
C GLU A 124 12.49 -2.79 16.64
N SER A 125 12.91 -1.65 16.10
CA SER A 125 12.09 -0.42 16.07
C SER A 125 10.81 -0.63 15.29
N TRP A 126 10.88 -1.34 14.16
CA TRP A 126 9.70 -1.68 13.38
C TRP A 126 8.76 -2.61 14.12
N LYS A 127 9.26 -3.70 14.72
CA LYS A 127 8.44 -4.62 15.53
C LYS A 127 7.66 -3.90 16.63
N LYS A 128 8.32 -2.98 17.36
CA LYS A 128 7.68 -2.15 18.39
C LYS A 128 6.60 -1.23 17.80
N THR A 129 6.86 -0.63 16.65
CA THR A 129 5.91 0.26 15.97
C THR A 129 4.72 -0.53 15.43
N LYS A 130 4.96 -1.66 14.77
CA LYS A 130 3.91 -2.54 14.25
C LYS A 130 3.00 -3.05 15.37
N ALA A 131 3.57 -3.50 16.49
CA ALA A 131 2.81 -3.94 17.66
C ALA A 131 1.85 -2.83 18.15
N LYS A 132 2.32 -1.59 18.29
CA LYS A 132 1.47 -0.46 18.69
C LYS A 132 0.35 -0.19 17.68
N LEU A 133 0.62 -0.33 16.37
CA LEU A 133 -0.38 -0.17 15.33
C LEU A 133 -1.45 -1.27 15.40
N VAL A 134 -1.04 -2.50 15.64
CA VAL A 134 -1.95 -3.65 15.82
C VAL A 134 -2.80 -3.47 17.07
N ASP A 135 -2.19 -3.20 18.22
CA ASP A 135 -2.88 -3.04 19.51
C ASP A 135 -3.90 -1.90 19.50
N SER A 136 -3.60 -0.84 18.74
CA SER A 136 -4.52 0.31 18.56
C SER A 136 -5.56 0.11 17.45
N GLY A 137 -5.62 -1.07 16.79
CA GLY A 137 -6.53 -1.34 15.68
C GLY A 137 -6.24 -0.51 14.42
N ARG A 138 -5.01 -0.02 14.27
CA ARG A 138 -4.57 0.79 13.13
C ARG A 138 -3.83 0.00 12.04
N TRP A 139 -3.60 -1.27 12.26
CA TRP A 139 -2.99 -2.20 11.32
C TRP A 139 -3.94 -3.37 11.07
N SER A 140 -4.27 -3.62 9.80
CA SER A 140 -5.13 -4.74 9.39
C SER A 140 -4.51 -5.47 8.21
N GLU A 141 -4.51 -6.79 8.25
CA GLU A 141 -3.95 -7.65 7.21
C GLU A 141 -4.99 -8.66 6.71
N VAL A 142 -5.02 -8.88 5.39
CA VAL A 142 -5.76 -9.94 4.70
C VAL A 142 -4.80 -10.61 3.73
N LEU A 143 -4.17 -11.69 4.16
CA LEU A 143 -3.14 -12.40 3.40
C LEU A 143 -3.61 -13.82 3.05
N TYR A 144 -3.24 -14.31 1.86
CA TYR A 144 -3.58 -15.64 1.33
C TYR A 144 -2.44 -16.29 0.57
#